data_597dc4dffc7f83a5ff9361c91a296873
#
_entry.id   597dc4dffc7f83a5ff9361c91a296873
#
_cell.length_a   1.000
_cell.length_b   1.000
_cell.length_c   1.000
_cell.angle_alpha   90.00
_cell.angle_beta   90.00
_cell.angle_gamma   90.00
#
_symmetry.space_group_name_H-M   'P 1'
#
loop_
_entity.id
_entity.type
_entity.pdbx_description
1 polymer ?
#
loop_
_entity_poly.entity_id
_entity_poly.type
_entity_poly.pdbx_seq_one_letter_code
_entity_poly.pdbx_strand_id
1 'polypeptide(L)'
;TALEKGIVDIGGGCYCFHPSEFPLHAFQIWTPFGTTSPLKSLNIARDVYGVTPELADVFEKKHNQKLISLLTLDPYEIDARKPIRTMADLQNFKIGGAGPNLPWVQNAGAIGVQTTATIAYNSLQTGVYDGVIGYVSLTVALKLHEMAKYHTKVGFGAMTWLYVHMAMDTWKKLPPDVQRIVEEVGRDFEEVLAQETQENYHTRLAQIAREGAEVIEISPELQKTWAESLKDWPNQRAKEVDKLGWPASKTAKLNLEVAERHGHKWPHRYVIE
;
A
#
# COMPACT_ATOMS: atom_id res chain seq x y z
N THR A 1 14.95 9.71 -12.16
CA THR A 1 14.03 10.64 -11.47
C THR A 1 14.64 12.03 -11.33
N ALA A 2 13.84 13.06 -11.00
CA ALA A 2 14.33 14.43 -10.76
C ALA A 2 15.32 14.48 -9.57
N LEU A 3 15.04 13.69 -8.51
CA LEU A 3 15.95 13.52 -7.37
C LEU A 3 17.29 12.90 -7.77
N GLU A 4 17.25 11.82 -8.54
CA GLU A 4 18.47 11.12 -9.00
C GLU A 4 19.40 12.01 -9.83
N LYS A 5 18.81 12.97 -10.57
CA LYS A 5 19.54 13.94 -11.39
C LYS A 5 19.89 15.24 -10.62
N GLY A 6 19.56 15.33 -9.34
CA GLY A 6 19.79 16.53 -8.54
C GLY A 6 19.01 17.77 -9.00
N ILE A 7 17.89 17.60 -9.73
CA ILE A 7 17.02 18.70 -10.16
C ILE A 7 16.19 19.23 -8.99
N VAL A 8 15.87 18.34 -8.05
CA VAL A 8 15.20 18.67 -6.77
C VAL A 8 15.98 18.02 -5.64
N ASP A 9 15.98 18.65 -4.47
CA ASP A 9 16.71 18.16 -3.29
C ASP A 9 15.91 17.13 -2.50
N ILE A 10 14.60 17.30 -2.35
CA ILE A 10 13.70 16.42 -1.64
C ILE A 10 12.46 16.16 -2.47
N GLY A 11 11.94 14.94 -2.41
CA GLY A 11 10.71 14.57 -3.07
C GLY A 11 10.08 13.33 -2.47
N GLY A 12 8.78 13.23 -2.61
CA GLY A 12 8.00 12.05 -2.20
C GLY A 12 7.43 11.30 -3.40
N GLY A 13 7.08 10.06 -3.16
CA GLY A 13 6.46 9.21 -4.19
C GLY A 13 5.90 7.91 -3.65
N CYS A 14 5.42 7.08 -4.59
CA CYS A 14 4.98 5.73 -4.31
C CYS A 14 5.83 4.73 -5.10
N TYR A 15 6.33 3.70 -4.44
CA TYR A 15 7.01 2.57 -5.11
C TYR A 15 6.10 1.87 -6.13
N CYS A 16 4.79 2.01 -5.97
CA CYS A 16 3.78 1.44 -6.88
C CYS A 16 3.93 1.89 -8.34
N PHE A 17 4.50 3.07 -8.57
CA PHE A 17 4.69 3.61 -9.92
C PHE A 17 6.07 3.26 -10.52
N HIS A 18 6.92 2.58 -9.75
CA HIS A 18 8.27 2.17 -10.13
C HIS A 18 8.55 0.68 -9.82
N PRO A 19 7.64 -0.25 -10.21
CA PRO A 19 7.74 -1.65 -9.79
C PRO A 19 8.95 -2.40 -10.37
N SER A 20 9.54 -1.90 -11.46
CA SER A 20 10.77 -2.45 -12.05
C SER A 20 12.04 -1.97 -11.34
N GLU A 21 12.01 -0.73 -10.84
CA GLU A 21 13.15 -0.12 -10.13
C GLU A 21 13.20 -0.55 -8.67
N PHE A 22 12.04 -0.67 -8.03
CA PHE A 22 11.88 -0.99 -6.60
C PHE A 22 10.98 -2.21 -6.36
N PRO A 23 11.26 -3.36 -6.99
CA PRO A 23 10.36 -4.52 -6.91
C PRO A 23 10.21 -5.01 -5.47
N LEU A 24 11.28 -5.01 -4.66
CA LEU A 24 11.29 -5.51 -3.29
C LEU A 24 10.40 -4.69 -2.33
N HIS A 25 10.20 -3.38 -2.63
CA HIS A 25 9.45 -2.46 -1.78
C HIS A 25 7.93 -2.71 -1.77
N ALA A 26 7.45 -3.59 -2.63
CA ALA A 26 6.07 -4.04 -2.64
C ALA A 26 5.79 -5.24 -1.71
N PHE A 27 6.69 -5.58 -0.79
CA PHE A 27 6.58 -6.79 0.04
C PHE A 27 5.28 -6.88 0.86
N GLN A 28 4.75 -5.76 1.37
CA GLN A 28 3.44 -5.75 2.03
C GLN A 28 2.28 -5.94 1.05
N ILE A 29 2.43 -5.42 -0.19
CA ILE A 29 1.42 -5.57 -1.25
C ILE A 29 1.29 -7.05 -1.67
N TRP A 30 2.37 -7.82 -1.64
CA TRP A 30 2.33 -9.24 -1.99
C TRP A 30 1.59 -10.09 -0.96
N THR A 31 1.47 -9.60 0.28
CA THR A 31 0.81 -10.29 1.38
C THR A 31 -0.40 -9.48 1.88
N PRO A 32 -1.47 -9.31 1.06
CA PRO A 32 -2.66 -8.57 1.47
C PRO A 32 -3.36 -9.20 2.67
N PHE A 33 -4.33 -8.48 3.23
CA PHE A 33 -4.98 -8.80 4.50
C PHE A 33 -4.05 -8.72 5.71
N GLY A 34 -3.04 -7.86 5.62
CA GLY A 34 -2.19 -7.46 6.73
C GLY A 34 -2.92 -6.61 7.77
N THR A 35 -2.18 -6.01 8.69
CA THR A 35 -2.78 -5.17 9.72
C THR A 35 -3.53 -3.98 9.13
N THR A 36 -4.71 -3.67 9.66
CA THR A 36 -5.47 -2.45 9.31
C THR A 36 -5.06 -1.23 10.14
N SER A 37 -4.10 -1.36 11.05
CA SER A 37 -3.55 -0.24 11.81
C SER A 37 -2.36 0.38 11.05
N PRO A 38 -2.44 1.65 10.61
CA PRO A 38 -1.32 2.35 9.97
C PRO A 38 -0.06 2.36 10.83
N LEU A 39 -0.20 2.61 12.13
CA LEU A 39 0.95 2.62 13.04
C LEU A 39 1.63 1.25 13.17
N LYS A 40 0.85 0.16 13.24
CA LYS A 40 1.43 -1.19 13.23
C LYS A 40 2.08 -1.52 11.88
N SER A 41 1.47 -1.10 10.76
CA SER A 41 2.05 -1.30 9.42
C SER A 41 3.40 -0.61 9.28
N LEU A 42 3.51 0.64 9.78
CA LEU A 42 4.78 1.36 9.82
C LEU A 42 5.84 0.60 10.62
N ASN A 43 5.50 0.15 11.84
CA ASN A 43 6.44 -0.57 12.71
C ASN A 43 6.88 -1.90 12.09
N ILE A 44 5.96 -2.64 11.44
CA ILE A 44 6.29 -3.85 10.69
C ILE A 44 7.27 -3.51 9.54
N ALA A 45 7.01 -2.44 8.79
CA ALA A 45 7.90 -2.01 7.72
C ALA A 45 9.28 -1.63 8.23
N ARG A 46 9.37 -0.85 9.32
CA ARG A 46 10.64 -0.48 9.96
C ARG A 46 11.45 -1.71 10.38
N ASP A 47 10.81 -2.71 10.99
CA ASP A 47 11.48 -3.96 11.39
C ASP A 47 12.00 -4.74 10.18
N VAL A 48 11.23 -4.81 9.09
CA VAL A 48 11.66 -5.46 7.84
C VAL A 48 12.82 -4.71 7.20
N TYR A 49 12.76 -3.38 7.12
CA TYR A 49 13.85 -2.53 6.60
C TYR A 49 15.11 -2.65 7.44
N GLY A 50 14.98 -2.74 8.77
CA GLY A 50 16.12 -2.85 9.70
C GLY A 50 16.97 -4.10 9.51
N VAL A 51 16.42 -5.17 8.92
CA VAL A 51 17.12 -6.45 8.70
C VAL A 51 17.20 -6.87 7.22
N THR A 52 16.76 -6.00 6.32
CA THR A 52 16.82 -6.22 4.86
C THR A 52 17.53 -5.02 4.21
N PRO A 53 18.88 -5.00 4.26
CA PRO A 53 19.65 -3.84 3.78
C PRO A 53 19.40 -3.49 2.31
N GLU A 54 19.02 -4.47 1.49
CA GLU A 54 18.71 -4.26 0.06
C GLU A 54 17.58 -3.25 -0.17
N LEU A 55 16.69 -3.07 0.80
CA LEU A 55 15.60 -2.09 0.73
C LEU A 55 16.11 -0.64 0.78
N ALA A 56 17.16 -0.36 1.56
CA ALA A 56 17.77 0.97 1.62
C ALA A 56 18.90 1.13 0.59
N ASP A 57 19.73 0.10 0.43
CA ASP A 57 20.90 0.07 -0.44
C ASP A 57 20.60 0.43 -1.89
N VAL A 58 19.44 0.01 -2.41
CA VAL A 58 19.05 0.30 -3.79
C VAL A 58 18.95 1.79 -4.05
N PHE A 59 18.47 2.58 -3.10
CA PHE A 59 18.36 4.03 -3.24
C PHE A 59 19.72 4.68 -3.28
N GLU A 60 20.58 4.33 -2.32
CA GLU A 60 21.90 4.93 -2.17
C GLU A 60 22.84 4.50 -3.29
N LYS A 61 22.84 3.21 -3.64
CA LYS A 61 23.83 2.64 -4.57
C LYS A 61 23.42 2.76 -6.05
N LYS A 62 22.13 2.75 -6.37
CA LYS A 62 21.66 2.74 -7.76
C LYS A 62 20.94 4.03 -8.18
N HIS A 63 20.31 4.74 -7.24
CA HIS A 63 19.44 5.87 -7.56
C HIS A 63 19.91 7.22 -6.99
N ASN A 64 21.09 7.26 -6.37
CA ASN A 64 21.65 8.50 -5.80
C ASN A 64 20.67 9.20 -4.85
N GLN A 65 19.96 8.42 -3.99
CA GLN A 65 18.93 8.94 -3.09
C GLN A 65 19.13 8.39 -1.67
N LYS A 66 18.83 9.21 -0.68
CA LYS A 66 18.74 8.86 0.73
C LYS A 66 17.27 8.74 1.13
N LEU A 67 16.87 7.61 1.71
CA LEU A 67 15.55 7.46 2.32
C LEU A 67 15.49 8.30 3.60
N ILE A 68 14.51 9.19 3.69
CA ILE A 68 14.28 10.07 4.84
C ILE A 68 13.08 9.55 5.66
N SER A 69 11.97 9.21 4.99
CA SER A 69 10.75 8.75 5.67
C SER A 69 10.01 7.70 4.87
N LEU A 70 9.44 6.74 5.59
CA LEU A 70 8.43 5.80 5.09
C LEU A 70 7.04 6.34 5.43
N LEU A 71 6.13 6.33 4.47
CA LEU A 71 4.78 6.84 4.70
C LEU A 71 3.77 5.72 4.56
N THR A 72 2.85 5.65 5.52
CA THR A 72 1.80 4.65 5.60
C THR A 72 0.44 5.25 5.29
N LEU A 73 -0.34 4.52 4.51
CA LEU A 73 -1.70 4.89 4.13
C LEU A 73 -2.74 4.22 5.05
N ASP A 74 -3.99 4.70 4.97
CA ASP A 74 -5.15 4.00 5.55
C ASP A 74 -5.23 2.55 5.01
N PRO A 75 -6.02 1.67 5.66
CA PRO A 75 -6.32 0.36 5.08
C PRO A 75 -6.84 0.46 3.66
N TYR A 76 -6.33 -0.40 2.78
CA TYR A 76 -6.84 -0.51 1.42
C TYR A 76 -8.18 -1.21 1.41
N GLU A 77 -9.12 -0.63 0.69
CA GLU A 77 -10.53 -0.99 0.61
C GLU A 77 -11.03 -0.79 -0.82
N ILE A 78 -12.33 -0.92 -1.08
CA ILE A 78 -12.89 -0.75 -2.43
C ILE A 78 -14.05 0.24 -2.39
N ASP A 79 -13.95 1.30 -3.19
CA ASP A 79 -15.08 2.14 -3.57
C ASP A 79 -15.74 1.58 -4.83
N ALA A 80 -17.05 1.37 -4.83
CA ALA A 80 -17.74 0.73 -5.93
C ALA A 80 -19.14 1.31 -6.19
N ARG A 81 -19.63 1.16 -7.43
CA ARG A 81 -20.98 1.55 -7.84
C ARG A 81 -22.08 0.58 -7.39
N LYS A 82 -21.67 -0.65 -7.08
CA LYS A 82 -22.55 -1.72 -6.57
C LYS A 82 -21.95 -2.29 -5.29
N PRO A 83 -22.78 -2.78 -4.38
CA PRO A 83 -22.30 -3.37 -3.14
C PRO A 83 -21.50 -4.66 -3.43
N ILE A 84 -20.41 -4.87 -2.68
CA ILE A 84 -19.67 -6.13 -2.67
C ILE A 84 -19.91 -6.78 -1.31
N ARG A 85 -20.72 -7.84 -1.29
CA ARG A 85 -21.13 -8.58 -0.09
C ARG A 85 -20.77 -10.05 -0.13
N THR A 86 -20.46 -10.56 -1.34
CA THR A 86 -20.11 -11.95 -1.62
C THR A 86 -19.03 -12.03 -2.69
N MET A 87 -18.34 -13.17 -2.80
CA MET A 87 -17.41 -13.42 -3.90
C MET A 87 -18.07 -13.38 -5.29
N ALA A 88 -19.37 -13.70 -5.37
CA ALA A 88 -20.13 -13.66 -6.62
C ALA A 88 -20.27 -12.22 -7.15
N ASP A 89 -20.30 -11.21 -6.27
CA ASP A 89 -20.43 -9.81 -6.67
C ASP A 89 -19.18 -9.29 -7.41
N LEU A 90 -18.06 -9.99 -7.26
CA LEU A 90 -16.80 -9.66 -7.93
C LEU A 90 -16.71 -10.22 -9.36
N GLN A 91 -17.57 -11.19 -9.73
CA GLN A 91 -17.46 -11.84 -11.03
C GLN A 91 -17.70 -10.86 -12.18
N ASN A 92 -16.69 -10.71 -13.04
CA ASN A 92 -16.68 -9.77 -14.17
C ASN A 92 -16.81 -8.28 -13.76
N PHE A 93 -16.68 -7.95 -12.48
CA PHE A 93 -16.75 -6.58 -12.00
C PHE A 93 -15.41 -5.87 -12.33
N LYS A 94 -15.48 -4.73 -13.01
CA LYS A 94 -14.27 -3.99 -13.38
C LYS A 94 -13.81 -3.13 -12.20
N ILE A 95 -12.59 -3.38 -11.72
CA ILE A 95 -12.02 -2.68 -10.57
C ILE A 95 -10.67 -2.07 -10.95
N GLY A 96 -10.57 -0.74 -10.79
CA GLY A 96 -9.34 0.02 -10.94
C GLY A 96 -8.35 -0.23 -9.80
N GLY A 97 -7.05 -0.18 -10.11
CA GLY A 97 -5.99 -0.28 -9.11
C GLY A 97 -4.64 0.21 -9.63
N ALA A 98 -3.66 0.36 -8.75
CA ALA A 98 -2.34 0.93 -9.06
C ALA A 98 -1.40 -0.06 -9.81
N GLY A 99 -1.88 -1.18 -10.27
CA GLY A 99 -1.08 -2.23 -10.93
C GLY A 99 -0.66 -3.32 -9.95
N PRO A 100 0.28 -3.12 -9.03
CA PRO A 100 0.74 -4.16 -8.11
C PRO A 100 -0.34 -4.76 -7.20
N ASN A 101 -1.44 -4.04 -6.94
CA ASN A 101 -2.56 -4.50 -6.12
C ASN A 101 -3.74 -5.10 -6.93
N LEU A 102 -3.69 -5.08 -8.26
CA LEU A 102 -4.74 -5.68 -9.10
C LEU A 102 -4.95 -7.18 -8.85
N PRO A 103 -3.91 -8.00 -8.59
CA PRO A 103 -4.09 -9.41 -8.27
C PRO A 103 -5.02 -9.67 -7.08
N TRP A 104 -5.18 -8.72 -6.15
CA TRP A 104 -6.08 -8.86 -5.00
C TRP A 104 -7.54 -9.08 -5.40
N VAL A 105 -7.95 -8.47 -6.51
CA VAL A 105 -9.32 -8.56 -7.02
C VAL A 105 -9.41 -9.55 -8.20
N GLN A 106 -8.35 -9.67 -9.00
CA GLN A 106 -8.33 -10.60 -10.14
C GLN A 106 -8.42 -12.06 -9.71
N ASN A 107 -7.70 -12.46 -8.65
CA ASN A 107 -7.79 -13.80 -8.08
C ASN A 107 -9.17 -14.09 -7.45
N ALA A 108 -9.94 -13.05 -7.16
CA ALA A 108 -11.32 -13.16 -6.66
C ALA A 108 -12.37 -13.15 -7.78
N GLY A 109 -11.97 -13.09 -9.06
CA GLY A 109 -12.86 -13.14 -10.22
C GLY A 109 -13.22 -11.80 -10.85
N ALA A 110 -12.68 -10.67 -10.33
CA ALA A 110 -12.88 -9.36 -10.92
C ALA A 110 -11.94 -9.10 -12.10
N ILE A 111 -12.26 -8.10 -12.91
CA ILE A 111 -11.41 -7.62 -14.00
C ILE A 111 -10.63 -6.42 -13.48
N GLY A 112 -9.32 -6.59 -13.32
CA GLY A 112 -8.42 -5.52 -12.90
C GLY A 112 -8.12 -4.54 -14.02
N VAL A 113 -8.26 -3.24 -13.76
CA VAL A 113 -7.93 -2.16 -14.70
C VAL A 113 -6.87 -1.26 -14.09
N GLN A 114 -5.71 -1.13 -14.73
CA GLN A 114 -4.66 -0.24 -14.21
C GLN A 114 -5.10 1.22 -14.29
N THR A 115 -4.95 1.95 -13.18
CA THR A 115 -5.33 3.35 -13.06
C THR A 115 -4.40 4.11 -12.12
N THR A 116 -4.60 5.42 -12.03
CA THR A 116 -3.94 6.30 -11.07
C THR A 116 -4.98 7.11 -10.30
N ALA A 117 -4.62 7.64 -9.15
CA ALA A 117 -5.50 8.48 -8.34
C ALA A 117 -6.05 9.68 -9.14
N THR A 118 -5.22 10.31 -9.97
CA THR A 118 -5.57 11.54 -10.73
C THR A 118 -6.71 11.37 -11.72
N ILE A 119 -6.93 10.15 -12.24
CA ILE A 119 -8.01 9.85 -13.20
C ILE A 119 -9.15 9.04 -12.60
N ALA A 120 -9.05 8.65 -11.32
CA ALA A 120 -9.98 7.72 -10.69
C ALA A 120 -11.43 8.24 -10.70
N TYR A 121 -11.66 9.50 -10.34
CA TYR A 121 -12.99 10.11 -10.35
C TYR A 121 -13.62 10.06 -11.75
N ASN A 122 -12.92 10.56 -12.76
CA ASN A 122 -13.42 10.60 -14.14
C ASN A 122 -13.65 9.20 -14.71
N SER A 123 -12.80 8.24 -14.37
CA SER A 123 -12.92 6.86 -14.84
C SER A 123 -14.13 6.15 -14.21
N LEU A 124 -14.42 6.40 -12.93
CA LEU A 124 -15.66 5.97 -12.29
C LEU A 124 -16.87 6.66 -12.94
N GLN A 125 -16.81 7.98 -13.17
CA GLN A 125 -17.91 8.74 -13.77
C GLN A 125 -18.26 8.22 -15.16
N THR A 126 -17.27 7.96 -16.01
CA THR A 126 -17.45 7.51 -17.39
C THR A 126 -17.64 5.99 -17.53
N GLY A 127 -17.50 5.21 -16.43
CA GLY A 127 -17.71 3.76 -16.44
C GLY A 127 -16.57 2.97 -17.09
N VAL A 128 -15.35 3.50 -17.09
CA VAL A 128 -14.16 2.74 -17.48
C VAL A 128 -14.01 1.52 -16.57
N TYR A 129 -14.32 1.70 -15.28
CA TYR A 129 -14.47 0.64 -14.30
C TYR A 129 -15.60 0.96 -13.32
N ASP A 130 -16.07 -0.05 -12.60
CA ASP A 130 -17.23 0.01 -11.72
C ASP A 130 -16.85 0.21 -10.24
N GLY A 131 -15.60 -0.01 -9.90
CA GLY A 131 -15.03 0.22 -8.59
C GLY A 131 -13.53 0.49 -8.67
N VAL A 132 -12.94 0.92 -7.56
CA VAL A 132 -11.51 1.20 -7.46
C VAL A 132 -10.96 0.75 -6.10
N ILE A 133 -9.80 0.10 -6.12
CA ILE A 133 -9.02 -0.17 -4.91
C ILE A 133 -8.43 1.16 -4.46
N GLY A 134 -8.77 1.57 -3.26
CA GLY A 134 -8.29 2.80 -2.67
C GLY A 134 -8.25 2.72 -1.14
N TYR A 135 -8.34 3.86 -0.52
CA TYR A 135 -8.36 3.99 0.93
C TYR A 135 -9.16 5.25 1.30
N VAL A 136 -9.76 5.29 2.49
CA VAL A 136 -10.79 6.29 2.81
C VAL A 136 -10.32 7.73 2.70
N SER A 137 -9.03 8.05 3.00
CA SER A 137 -8.52 9.42 2.80
C SER A 137 -8.47 9.81 1.33
N LEU A 138 -8.18 8.87 0.42
CA LEU A 138 -8.26 9.10 -1.02
C LEU A 138 -9.72 9.30 -1.47
N THR A 139 -10.64 8.48 -0.94
CA THR A 139 -12.09 8.58 -1.21
C THR A 139 -12.61 9.98 -0.88
N VAL A 140 -12.24 10.50 0.31
CA VAL A 140 -12.59 11.87 0.73
C VAL A 140 -11.93 12.92 -0.15
N ALA A 141 -10.61 12.83 -0.36
CA ALA A 141 -9.84 13.84 -1.08
C ALA A 141 -10.31 14.01 -2.54
N LEU A 142 -10.65 12.91 -3.19
CA LEU A 142 -11.08 12.89 -4.60
C LEU A 142 -12.61 12.78 -4.75
N LYS A 143 -13.37 12.79 -3.66
CA LYS A 143 -14.83 12.66 -3.64
C LYS A 143 -15.33 11.41 -4.39
N LEU A 144 -14.59 10.29 -4.33
CA LEU A 144 -14.93 9.09 -5.10
C LEU A 144 -16.32 8.54 -4.72
N HIS A 145 -16.74 8.73 -3.47
CA HIS A 145 -18.07 8.34 -2.98
C HIS A 145 -19.23 9.05 -3.68
N GLU A 146 -19.02 10.15 -4.40
CA GLU A 146 -20.05 10.76 -5.24
C GLU A 146 -20.42 9.84 -6.43
N MET A 147 -19.42 9.15 -6.99
CA MET A 147 -19.58 8.25 -8.15
C MET A 147 -19.72 6.78 -7.74
N ALA A 148 -19.06 6.38 -6.64
CA ALA A 148 -19.04 5.02 -6.09
C ALA A 148 -19.69 5.02 -4.71
N LYS A 149 -20.98 4.76 -4.66
CA LYS A 149 -21.81 4.90 -3.45
C LYS A 149 -21.59 3.83 -2.38
N TYR A 150 -20.77 2.83 -2.65
CA TYR A 150 -20.51 1.72 -1.74
C TYR A 150 -19.01 1.67 -1.42
N HIS A 151 -18.69 1.91 -0.16
CA HIS A 151 -17.33 1.77 0.37
C HIS A 151 -17.24 0.46 1.13
N THR A 152 -16.57 -0.53 0.55
CA THR A 152 -16.47 -1.87 1.13
C THR A 152 -15.17 -2.03 1.90
N LYS A 153 -15.27 -2.20 3.20
CA LYS A 153 -14.17 -2.47 4.13
C LYS A 153 -13.71 -3.93 3.98
N VAL A 154 -12.89 -4.18 2.95
CA VAL A 154 -12.32 -5.51 2.68
C VAL A 154 -11.21 -5.84 3.68
N GLY A 155 -10.48 -4.82 4.12
CA GLY A 155 -9.36 -4.99 5.05
C GLY A 155 -8.14 -5.62 4.40
N PHE A 156 -7.76 -5.19 3.21
CA PHE A 156 -6.51 -5.65 2.56
C PHE A 156 -5.25 -5.28 3.37
N GLY A 157 -5.38 -4.34 4.30
CA GLY A 157 -4.34 -3.87 5.20
C GLY A 157 -3.88 -2.45 4.90
N ALA A 158 -3.33 -1.80 5.91
CA ALA A 158 -2.59 -0.56 5.78
C ALA A 158 -1.22 -0.86 5.18
N MET A 159 -0.76 -0.03 4.23
CA MET A 159 0.45 -0.31 3.47
C MET A 159 1.46 0.83 3.59
N THR A 160 2.70 0.49 3.91
CA THR A 160 3.83 1.41 4.01
C THR A 160 4.66 1.28 2.73
N TRP A 161 4.30 2.01 1.69
CA TRP A 161 4.96 1.98 0.39
C TRP A 161 5.09 3.34 -0.31
N LEU A 162 4.78 4.41 0.42
CA LEU A 162 5.15 5.76 0.04
C LEU A 162 6.43 6.15 0.77
N TYR A 163 7.10 7.14 0.25
CA TYR A 163 8.40 7.58 0.75
C TYR A 163 8.63 9.08 0.61
N VAL A 164 9.53 9.58 1.43
CA VAL A 164 10.25 10.84 1.20
C VAL A 164 11.72 10.52 1.05
N HIS A 165 12.31 10.95 -0.05
CA HIS A 165 13.74 10.81 -0.32
C HIS A 165 14.40 12.18 -0.47
N MET A 166 15.71 12.22 -0.18
CA MET A 166 16.60 13.35 -0.47
C MET A 166 17.62 12.93 -1.53
N ALA A 167 18.00 13.85 -2.43
CA ALA A 167 19.12 13.62 -3.34
C ALA A 167 20.40 13.37 -2.55
N MET A 168 21.14 12.31 -2.87
CA MET A 168 22.34 11.92 -2.13
C MET A 168 23.43 13.01 -2.18
N ASP A 169 23.53 13.74 -3.28
CA ASP A 169 24.48 14.85 -3.41
C ASP A 169 24.14 16.01 -2.47
N THR A 170 22.86 16.27 -2.22
CA THR A 170 22.40 17.23 -1.21
C THR A 170 22.66 16.70 0.19
N TRP A 171 22.31 15.43 0.47
CA TRP A 171 22.55 14.77 1.73
C TRP A 171 24.03 14.87 2.16
N LYS A 172 24.97 14.54 1.26
CA LYS A 172 26.41 14.58 1.53
C LYS A 172 26.97 15.97 1.80
N LYS A 173 26.29 17.04 1.39
CA LYS A 173 26.67 18.44 1.67
C LYS A 173 26.21 18.91 3.05
N LEU A 174 25.24 18.22 3.66
CA LEU A 174 24.76 18.59 4.99
C LEU A 174 25.82 18.27 6.05
N PRO A 175 26.04 19.17 7.03
CA PRO A 175 26.85 18.87 8.20
C PRO A 175 26.28 17.65 8.96
N PRO A 176 27.12 16.86 9.67
CA PRO A 176 26.67 15.64 10.35
C PRO A 176 25.57 15.86 11.40
N ASP A 177 25.56 17.00 12.07
CA ASP A 177 24.52 17.40 13.01
C ASP A 177 23.19 17.68 12.32
N VAL A 178 23.23 18.30 11.13
CA VAL A 178 22.03 18.54 10.31
C VAL A 178 21.50 17.22 9.72
N GLN A 179 22.38 16.32 9.26
CA GLN A 179 21.98 14.99 8.81
C GLN A 179 21.21 14.24 9.89
N ARG A 180 21.71 14.25 11.13
CA ARG A 180 21.03 13.63 12.27
C ARG A 180 19.66 14.26 12.52
N ILE A 181 19.56 15.59 12.50
CA ILE A 181 18.29 16.30 12.67
C ILE A 181 17.28 15.88 11.57
N VAL A 182 17.72 15.80 10.32
CA VAL A 182 16.85 15.36 9.20
C VAL A 182 16.36 13.92 9.41
N GLU A 183 17.23 13.01 9.86
CA GLU A 183 16.83 11.63 10.16
C GLU A 183 15.86 11.55 11.35
N GLU A 184 16.07 12.33 12.41
CA GLU A 184 15.18 12.41 13.56
C GLU A 184 13.80 12.94 13.16
N VAL A 185 13.77 14.09 12.48
CA VAL A 185 12.51 14.69 11.98
C VAL A 185 11.80 13.77 10.99
N GLY A 186 12.56 13.06 10.14
CA GLY A 186 12.00 12.08 9.23
C GLY A 186 11.27 10.94 9.95
N ARG A 187 11.85 10.42 11.03
CA ARG A 187 11.23 9.37 11.86
C ARG A 187 10.01 9.87 12.62
N ASP A 188 10.09 11.08 13.19
CA ASP A 188 8.96 11.70 13.88
C ASP A 188 7.80 11.92 12.91
N PHE A 189 8.10 12.36 11.69
CA PHE A 189 7.08 12.54 10.64
C PHE A 189 6.39 11.24 10.25
N GLU A 190 7.14 10.12 10.11
CA GLU A 190 6.56 8.80 9.85
C GLU A 190 5.51 8.43 10.92
N GLU A 191 5.87 8.62 12.19
CA GLU A 191 5.05 8.21 13.33
C GLU A 191 3.82 9.11 13.48
N VAL A 192 4.01 10.43 13.43
CA VAL A 192 2.90 11.40 13.50
C VAL A 192 1.91 11.19 12.36
N LEU A 193 2.41 10.96 11.13
CA LEU A 193 1.53 10.71 9.99
C LEU A 193 0.75 9.40 10.12
N ALA A 194 1.41 8.32 10.55
CA ALA A 194 0.74 7.03 10.74
C ALA A 194 -0.31 7.09 11.86
N GLN A 195 -0.01 7.80 12.95
CA GLN A 195 -0.94 8.02 14.04
C GLN A 195 -2.13 8.86 13.60
N GLU A 196 -1.90 10.00 12.95
CA GLU A 196 -2.97 10.88 12.43
C GLU A 196 -3.85 10.13 11.41
N THR A 197 -3.25 9.33 10.54
CA THR A 197 -3.97 8.49 9.59
C THR A 197 -4.90 7.52 10.31
N GLN A 198 -4.42 6.86 11.37
CA GLN A 198 -5.20 5.93 12.18
C GLN A 198 -6.34 6.62 12.93
N GLU A 199 -6.08 7.77 13.55
CA GLU A 199 -7.08 8.54 14.31
C GLU A 199 -8.19 9.07 13.42
N ASN A 200 -7.85 9.54 12.22
CA ASN A 200 -8.80 10.10 11.27
C ASN A 200 -9.57 9.06 10.46
N TYR A 201 -9.20 7.79 10.48
CA TYR A 201 -9.84 6.73 9.69
C TYR A 201 -11.35 6.66 9.93
N HIS A 202 -11.78 6.56 11.17
CA HIS A 202 -13.21 6.47 11.52
C HIS A 202 -13.97 7.77 11.24
N THR A 203 -13.33 8.93 11.42
CA THR A 203 -13.91 10.24 11.11
C THR A 203 -14.18 10.37 9.61
N ARG A 204 -13.25 9.92 8.78
CA ARG A 204 -13.39 9.91 7.31
C ARG A 204 -14.48 8.94 6.85
N LEU A 205 -14.56 7.74 7.43
CA LEU A 205 -15.67 6.80 7.16
C LEU A 205 -17.03 7.42 7.51
N ALA A 206 -17.14 8.05 8.68
CA ALA A 206 -18.35 8.75 9.08
C ALA A 206 -18.67 9.95 8.16
N GLN A 207 -17.67 10.63 7.63
CA GLN A 207 -17.85 11.70 6.65
C GLN A 207 -18.47 11.19 5.38
N ILE A 208 -17.88 10.20 4.71
CA ILE A 208 -18.43 9.66 3.45
C ILE A 208 -19.83 9.07 3.63
N ALA A 209 -20.10 8.46 4.80
CA ALA A 209 -21.45 7.96 5.13
C ALA A 209 -22.48 9.12 5.24
N ARG A 210 -22.13 10.23 5.90
CA ARG A 210 -22.99 11.43 5.94
C ARG A 210 -23.21 12.06 4.55
N GLU A 211 -22.23 11.92 3.66
CA GLU A 211 -22.26 12.41 2.29
C GLU A 211 -22.96 11.42 1.33
N GLY A 212 -23.57 10.36 1.88
CA GLY A 212 -24.45 9.43 1.17
C GLY A 212 -23.80 8.16 0.61
N ALA A 213 -22.60 7.81 1.06
CA ALA A 213 -22.04 6.50 0.80
C ALA A 213 -22.55 5.46 1.80
N GLU A 214 -22.74 4.24 1.35
CA GLU A 214 -22.95 3.09 2.23
C GLU A 214 -21.58 2.45 2.56
N VAL A 215 -21.24 2.42 3.83
CA VAL A 215 -20.05 1.73 4.33
C VAL A 215 -20.40 0.28 4.64
N ILE A 216 -19.82 -0.65 3.89
CA ILE A 216 -20.07 -2.09 4.01
C ILE A 216 -18.88 -2.73 4.71
N GLU A 217 -19.14 -3.46 5.78
CA GLU A 217 -18.17 -4.32 6.44
C GLU A 217 -18.39 -5.77 5.98
N ILE A 218 -17.37 -6.40 5.42
CA ILE A 218 -17.49 -7.80 4.99
C ILE A 218 -17.37 -8.74 6.19
N SER A 219 -18.00 -9.92 6.10
CA SER A 219 -17.90 -10.91 7.16
C SER A 219 -16.49 -11.52 7.24
N PRO A 220 -16.08 -12.02 8.41
CA PRO A 220 -14.80 -12.74 8.57
C PRO A 220 -14.67 -13.94 7.60
N GLU A 221 -15.80 -14.63 7.32
CA GLU A 221 -15.85 -15.76 6.40
C GLU A 221 -15.57 -15.33 4.96
N LEU A 222 -16.16 -14.20 4.53
CA LEU A 222 -15.91 -13.64 3.21
C LEU A 222 -14.46 -13.18 3.10
N GLN A 223 -13.93 -12.49 4.12
CA GLN A 223 -12.53 -12.07 4.16
C GLN A 223 -11.58 -13.25 4.04
N LYS A 224 -11.84 -14.34 4.80
CA LYS A 224 -11.07 -15.58 4.74
C LYS A 224 -11.12 -16.20 3.35
N THR A 225 -12.31 -16.36 2.77
CA THR A 225 -12.49 -16.92 1.43
C THR A 225 -11.75 -16.10 0.37
N TRP A 226 -11.79 -14.77 0.52
CA TRP A 226 -11.06 -13.88 -0.39
C TRP A 226 -9.54 -14.04 -0.23
N ALA A 227 -9.03 -14.09 1.00
CA ALA A 227 -7.61 -14.33 1.28
C ALA A 227 -7.15 -15.70 0.74
N GLU A 228 -7.98 -16.74 0.86
CA GLU A 228 -7.72 -18.07 0.31
C GLU A 228 -7.65 -18.08 -1.22
N SER A 229 -8.41 -17.23 -1.91
CA SER A 229 -8.32 -17.10 -3.37
C SER A 229 -6.94 -16.59 -3.84
N LEU A 230 -6.19 -15.97 -2.94
CA LEU A 230 -4.84 -15.44 -3.18
C LEU A 230 -3.72 -16.37 -2.69
N LYS A 231 -4.03 -17.57 -2.19
CA LYS A 231 -3.07 -18.43 -1.48
C LYS A 231 -1.73 -18.66 -2.19
N ASP A 232 -1.75 -18.77 -3.50
CA ASP A 232 -0.56 -19.08 -4.31
C ASP A 232 0.16 -17.83 -4.83
N TRP A 233 -0.56 -16.70 -4.95
CA TRP A 233 -0.03 -15.49 -5.56
C TRP A 233 1.18 -14.87 -4.82
N PRO A 234 1.21 -14.76 -3.47
CA PRO A 234 2.36 -14.19 -2.76
C PRO A 234 3.67 -14.94 -3.05
N ASN A 235 3.61 -16.29 -3.04
CA ASN A 235 4.76 -17.14 -3.34
C ASN A 235 5.21 -17.02 -4.79
N GLN A 236 4.26 -17.04 -5.73
CA GLN A 236 4.57 -16.84 -7.15
C GLN A 236 5.25 -15.51 -7.40
N ARG A 237 4.71 -14.42 -6.82
CA ARG A 237 5.26 -13.08 -6.98
C ARG A 237 6.64 -12.94 -6.35
N ALA A 238 6.85 -13.48 -5.15
CA ALA A 238 8.15 -13.48 -4.50
C ALA A 238 9.20 -14.21 -5.36
N LYS A 239 8.89 -15.40 -5.88
CA LYS A 239 9.79 -16.16 -6.76
C LYS A 239 10.09 -15.45 -8.10
N GLU A 240 9.15 -14.69 -8.65
CA GLU A 240 9.41 -13.85 -9.83
C GLU A 240 10.46 -12.78 -9.53
N VAL A 241 10.38 -12.14 -8.37
CA VAL A 241 11.32 -11.09 -7.97
C VAL A 241 12.66 -11.67 -7.53
N ASP A 242 12.70 -12.88 -6.95
CA ASP A 242 13.94 -13.63 -6.68
C ASP A 242 14.75 -13.89 -7.97
N LYS A 243 14.07 -14.22 -9.08
CA LYS A 243 14.73 -14.40 -10.39
C LYS A 243 15.41 -13.13 -10.92
N LEU A 244 15.02 -11.96 -10.41
CA LEU A 244 15.67 -10.68 -10.71
C LEU A 244 16.89 -10.40 -9.81
N GLY A 245 17.23 -11.34 -8.91
CA GLY A 245 18.37 -11.23 -7.99
C GLY A 245 18.04 -10.51 -6.66
N TRP A 246 16.76 -10.37 -6.31
CA TRP A 246 16.33 -9.77 -5.06
C TRP A 246 15.93 -10.83 -4.03
N PRO A 247 16.15 -10.64 -2.72
CA PRO A 247 15.77 -11.61 -1.69
C PRO A 247 14.27 -11.56 -1.35
N ALA A 248 13.40 -11.69 -2.37
CA ALA A 248 11.98 -11.41 -2.25
C ALA A 248 11.23 -12.45 -1.40
N SER A 249 11.50 -13.74 -1.61
CA SER A 249 10.90 -14.81 -0.78
C SER A 249 11.30 -14.65 0.69
N LYS A 250 12.58 -14.35 0.96
CA LYS A 250 13.06 -14.06 2.32
C LYS A 250 12.33 -12.86 2.93
N THR A 251 12.19 -11.77 2.18
CA THR A 251 11.54 -10.54 2.65
C THR A 251 10.03 -10.76 2.88
N ALA A 252 9.35 -11.50 2.00
CA ALA A 252 7.93 -11.81 2.17
C ALA A 252 7.69 -12.72 3.40
N LYS A 253 8.52 -13.75 3.62
CA LYS A 253 8.48 -14.56 4.84
C LYS A 253 8.66 -13.70 6.09
N LEU A 254 9.69 -12.87 6.07
CA LEU A 254 9.99 -11.96 7.17
C LEU A 254 8.81 -11.04 7.47
N ASN A 255 8.16 -10.47 6.44
CA ASN A 255 6.98 -9.62 6.64
C ASN A 255 5.84 -10.36 7.35
N LEU A 256 5.57 -11.63 6.98
CA LEU A 256 4.55 -12.44 7.65
C LEU A 256 4.91 -12.65 9.12
N GLU A 257 6.14 -13.03 9.43
CA GLU A 257 6.63 -13.30 10.79
C GLU A 257 6.66 -12.04 11.65
N VAL A 258 7.10 -10.90 11.08
CA VAL A 258 7.12 -9.61 11.78
C VAL A 258 5.69 -9.17 12.10
N ALA A 259 4.77 -9.28 11.14
CA ALA A 259 3.36 -8.95 11.36
C ALA A 259 2.76 -9.79 12.51
N GLU A 260 3.07 -11.09 12.57
CA GLU A 260 2.66 -11.98 13.66
C GLU A 260 3.24 -11.56 15.02
N ARG A 261 4.51 -11.15 15.06
CA ARG A 261 5.14 -10.60 16.29
C ARG A 261 4.47 -9.32 16.77
N HIS A 262 3.96 -8.49 15.84
CA HIS A 262 3.14 -7.31 16.15
C HIS A 262 1.66 -7.65 16.46
N GLY A 263 1.34 -8.95 16.63
CA GLY A 263 0.01 -9.42 17.03
C GLY A 263 -1.01 -9.49 15.90
N HIS A 264 -0.57 -9.44 14.63
CA HIS A 264 -1.46 -9.64 13.50
C HIS A 264 -1.84 -11.13 13.37
N LYS A 265 -3.12 -11.36 13.04
CA LYS A 265 -3.65 -12.70 12.75
C LYS A 265 -4.18 -12.70 11.32
N TRP A 266 -3.53 -13.48 10.46
CA TRP A 266 -3.91 -13.59 9.06
C TRP A 266 -5.26 -14.32 8.91
N PRO A 267 -6.21 -13.80 8.12
CA PRO A 267 -7.44 -14.58 7.82
C PRO A 267 -7.11 -15.86 7.03
N HIS A 268 -6.05 -15.84 6.24
CA HIS A 268 -5.37 -16.98 5.64
C HIS A 268 -3.86 -16.70 5.66
N ARG A 269 -3.08 -17.55 6.35
CA ARG A 269 -1.63 -17.38 6.38
C ARG A 269 -1.01 -17.92 5.11
N TYR A 270 -0.36 -17.04 4.37
CA TYR A 270 0.31 -17.40 3.12
C TYR A 270 1.55 -18.27 3.37
N VAL A 271 1.82 -19.18 2.43
CA VAL A 271 3.03 -20.01 2.41
C VAL A 271 3.98 -19.44 1.35
N ILE A 272 5.19 -19.06 1.80
CA ILE A 272 6.28 -18.63 0.92
C ILE A 272 7.39 -19.68 1.03
N GLU A 273 7.84 -20.24 -0.09
CA GLU A 273 8.90 -21.28 -0.14
C GLU A 273 10.31 -20.67 -0.27
#